data_30a6c106fac772ff18870ed71f2da693
#
_entry.id   30a6c106fac772ff18870ed71f2da693
#
_cell.length_a   1.000
_cell.length_b   1.000
_cell.length_c   1.000
_cell.angle_alpha   90.00
_cell.angle_beta   90.00
_cell.angle_gamma   90.00
#
_symmetry.space_group_name_H-M   'P 1'
#
loop_
_entity.id
_entity.type
_entity.pdbx_description
1 polymer ?
#
loop_
_entity_poly.entity_id
_entity_poly.type
_entity_poly.pdbx_seq_one_letter_code
_entity_poly.pdbx_strand_id
1 'polypeptide(L)'
;MEPLAVYGRSQIETNTNLSRSLSISILDEKGNEIPFETNSDSIEFLIPRDPNLRIPRMILTNETFHSLNLTTDLPISVHFEIKANFPYRFVYKFDKQSTFTNSIEVNQSYFRFMIDNQQTIGHRTLIFGFEGENQEYEYRVYSSGCYYLNKENEWKSDGLRVGRKTNLSQTHCYLT
;
A
#
# COMPACT_ATOMS: atom_id res chain seq x y z
N MET A 1 23.92 16.95 -10.43
CA MET A 1 22.94 17.98 -10.00
C MET A 1 21.64 17.24 -9.84
N GLU A 2 21.24 16.98 -8.61
CA GLU A 2 20.05 16.15 -8.34
C GLU A 2 18.77 16.88 -8.74
N PRO A 3 17.79 16.20 -9.34
CA PRO A 3 16.52 16.81 -9.74
C PRO A 3 15.53 16.89 -8.57
N LEU A 4 15.99 17.19 -7.36
CA LEU A 4 15.17 17.32 -6.15
C LEU A 4 14.01 18.32 -6.30
N ALA A 5 14.18 19.34 -7.13
CA ALA A 5 13.16 20.36 -7.36
C ALA A 5 11.96 19.87 -8.19
N VAL A 6 12.14 18.84 -9.01
CA VAL A 6 11.07 18.29 -9.87
C VAL A 6 10.16 17.37 -9.04
N TYR A 7 10.72 16.58 -8.16
CA TYR A 7 9.95 15.68 -7.29
C TYR A 7 9.10 16.43 -6.26
N GLY A 8 9.57 17.58 -5.76
CA GLY A 8 8.82 18.40 -4.82
C GLY A 8 7.53 19.02 -5.40
N ARG A 9 7.51 19.38 -6.68
CA ARG A 9 6.31 19.91 -7.34
C ARG A 9 5.22 18.83 -7.52
N SER A 10 5.60 17.66 -8.00
CA SER A 10 4.64 16.56 -8.22
C SER A 10 4.04 16.06 -6.92
N GLN A 11 4.77 16.12 -5.81
CA GLN A 11 4.27 15.73 -4.49
C GLN A 11 3.23 16.71 -3.93
N ILE A 12 3.30 17.99 -4.31
CA ILE A 12 2.35 19.03 -3.85
C ILE A 12 1.01 18.91 -4.61
N GLU A 13 1.05 18.41 -5.84
CA GLU A 13 -0.13 18.30 -6.70
C GLU A 13 -0.94 17.01 -6.47
N THR A 14 -0.39 16.05 -5.71
CA THR A 14 -1.09 14.81 -5.37
C THR A 14 -1.48 14.79 -3.89
N ASN A 15 -2.68 14.28 -3.58
CA ASN A 15 -3.07 14.00 -2.19
C ASN A 15 -2.35 12.77 -1.60
N THR A 16 -1.40 12.21 -2.34
CA THR A 16 -0.61 11.05 -1.94
C THR A 16 0.71 11.50 -1.36
N ASN A 17 0.93 11.20 -0.09
CA ASN A 17 2.19 11.52 0.59
C ASN A 17 3.28 10.51 0.20
N LEU A 18 4.05 10.83 -0.83
CA LEU A 18 5.16 10.00 -1.31
C LEU A 18 6.37 10.13 -0.37
N SER A 19 6.81 9.03 0.18
CA SER A 19 7.85 9.03 1.21
C SER A 19 9.28 9.07 0.64
N ARG A 20 9.50 8.42 -0.50
CA ARG A 20 10.79 8.38 -1.21
C ARG A 20 10.61 8.07 -2.68
N SER A 21 11.55 8.53 -3.50
CA SER A 21 11.69 8.18 -4.90
C SER A 21 13.03 7.46 -5.15
N LEU A 22 13.03 6.57 -6.13
CA LEU A 22 14.19 5.88 -6.65
C LEU A 22 14.25 6.14 -8.15
N SER A 23 15.40 6.60 -8.65
CA SER A 23 15.63 6.73 -10.08
C SER A 23 16.52 5.57 -10.55
N ILE A 24 16.08 4.85 -11.57
CA ILE A 24 16.81 3.75 -12.18
C ILE A 24 16.84 3.97 -13.68
N SER A 25 18.03 3.95 -14.25
CA SER A 25 18.24 3.95 -15.71
C SER A 25 19.11 2.75 -16.07
N ILE A 26 18.73 2.03 -17.13
CA ILE A 26 19.57 1.02 -17.74
C ILE A 26 20.24 1.66 -18.94
N LEU A 27 21.56 1.60 -18.96
CA LEU A 27 22.36 2.21 -20.00
C LEU A 27 23.03 1.13 -20.86
N ASP A 28 23.17 1.39 -22.18
CA ASP A 28 24.02 0.60 -23.03
C ASP A 28 25.51 0.90 -22.78
N GLU A 29 26.41 0.19 -23.46
CA GLU A 29 27.88 0.39 -23.35
C GLU A 29 28.32 1.80 -23.74
N LYS A 30 27.48 2.56 -24.43
CA LYS A 30 27.75 3.94 -24.87
C LYS A 30 27.10 4.98 -23.93
N GLY A 31 26.40 4.53 -22.90
CA GLY A 31 25.73 5.41 -21.93
C GLY A 31 24.36 5.92 -22.38
N ASN A 32 23.77 5.35 -23.44
CA ASN A 32 22.38 5.70 -23.82
C ASN A 32 21.38 4.89 -22.99
N GLU A 33 20.27 5.51 -22.62
CA GLU A 33 19.18 4.80 -21.93
C GLU A 33 18.57 3.74 -22.85
N ILE A 34 18.48 2.51 -22.35
CA ILE A 34 17.82 1.41 -23.01
C ILE A 34 16.40 1.30 -22.48
N PRO A 35 15.37 1.28 -23.36
CA PRO A 35 14.01 0.99 -22.95
C PRO A 35 13.96 -0.37 -22.25
N PHE A 36 13.32 -0.40 -21.11
CA PHE A 36 13.19 -1.59 -20.30
C PHE A 36 11.96 -2.39 -20.71
N GLU A 37 12.16 -3.57 -21.28
CA GLU A 37 11.10 -4.52 -21.59
C GLU A 37 11.36 -5.82 -20.82
N THR A 38 10.42 -6.23 -19.97
CA THR A 38 10.48 -7.51 -19.29
C THR A 38 9.67 -8.55 -20.05
N ASN A 39 10.34 -9.56 -20.55
CA ASN A 39 9.68 -10.65 -21.26
C ASN A 39 9.28 -11.86 -20.37
N SER A 40 9.77 -11.95 -19.14
CA SER A 40 9.50 -13.11 -18.27
C SER A 40 9.81 -12.93 -16.79
N ASP A 41 10.71 -12.05 -16.38
CA ASP A 41 11.08 -11.92 -14.97
C ASP A 41 10.59 -10.61 -14.40
N SER A 42 9.84 -10.67 -13.30
CA SER A 42 9.42 -9.47 -12.58
C SER A 42 10.65 -8.80 -11.94
N ILE A 43 10.80 -7.50 -12.17
CA ILE A 43 11.81 -6.73 -11.45
C ILE A 43 11.22 -6.27 -10.14
N GLU A 44 11.93 -6.59 -9.07
CA GLU A 44 11.56 -6.24 -7.71
C GLU A 44 12.45 -5.10 -7.19
N PHE A 45 11.82 -4.14 -6.52
CA PHE A 45 12.49 -3.05 -5.81
C PHE A 45 12.08 -3.04 -4.35
N LEU A 46 13.06 -2.86 -3.47
CA LEU A 46 12.80 -2.61 -2.05
C LEU A 46 13.14 -1.14 -1.77
N ILE A 47 12.13 -0.31 -1.65
CA ILE A 47 12.26 1.13 -1.44
C ILE A 47 12.18 1.40 0.06
N PRO A 48 13.26 1.83 0.73
CA PRO A 48 13.22 2.16 2.15
C PRO A 48 12.23 3.28 2.41
N ARG A 49 11.44 3.17 3.46
CA ARG A 49 10.59 4.26 3.93
C ARG A 49 11.42 5.38 4.54
N ASP A 50 10.91 6.60 4.46
CA ASP A 50 11.52 7.72 5.17
C ASP A 50 11.47 7.45 6.68
N PRO A 51 12.62 7.43 7.38
CA PRO A 51 12.66 7.19 8.82
C PRO A 51 11.93 8.28 9.63
N ASN A 52 11.70 9.46 9.05
CA ASN A 52 10.96 10.54 9.68
C ASN A 52 9.44 10.37 9.58
N LEU A 53 8.95 9.46 8.74
CA LEU A 53 7.53 9.16 8.69
C LEU A 53 7.09 8.46 9.98
N ARG A 54 6.06 9.05 10.59
CA ARG A 54 5.47 8.49 11.81
C ARG A 54 4.89 7.10 11.52
N ILE A 55 5.40 6.10 12.22
CA ILE A 55 4.83 4.76 12.19
C ILE A 55 3.49 4.77 12.94
N PRO A 56 2.39 4.33 12.32
CA PRO A 56 1.11 4.21 13.02
C PRO A 56 1.24 3.28 14.23
N ARG A 57 0.66 3.67 15.34
CA ARG A 57 0.64 2.85 16.56
C ARG A 57 -0.40 1.73 16.41
N MET A 58 -0.22 0.65 17.16
CA MET A 58 -1.30 -0.30 17.41
C MET A 58 -2.38 0.40 18.23
N ILE A 59 -3.62 0.17 17.87
CA ILE A 59 -4.81 0.72 18.52
C ILE A 59 -5.51 -0.44 19.22
N LEU A 60 -5.65 -0.35 20.52
CA LEU A 60 -6.48 -1.27 21.31
C LEU A 60 -7.95 -0.85 21.21
N THR A 61 -8.82 -1.78 20.91
CA THR A 61 -10.26 -1.52 20.74
C THR A 61 -11.09 -2.77 21.01
N ASN A 62 -12.37 -2.57 21.26
CA ASN A 62 -13.41 -3.60 21.25
C ASN A 62 -14.50 -3.30 20.20
N GLU A 63 -14.29 -2.30 19.34
CA GLU A 63 -15.21 -1.99 18.26
C GLU A 63 -15.19 -3.07 17.19
N THR A 64 -16.36 -3.48 16.74
CA THR A 64 -16.51 -4.55 15.76
C THR A 64 -16.09 -4.11 14.36
N PHE A 65 -16.39 -2.86 13.96
CA PHE A 65 -16.13 -2.35 12.62
C PHE A 65 -15.49 -0.98 12.62
N HIS A 66 -14.61 -0.78 11.65
CA HIS A 66 -13.86 0.45 11.42
C HIS A 66 -14.03 0.90 9.97
N SER A 67 -13.84 2.19 9.73
CA SER A 67 -13.89 2.78 8.40
C SER A 67 -12.60 3.52 8.08
N LEU A 68 -12.07 3.28 6.87
CA LEU A 68 -10.89 3.95 6.33
C LEU A 68 -11.28 4.70 5.06
N ASN A 69 -10.90 5.98 4.98
CA ASN A 69 -11.06 6.77 3.77
C ASN A 69 -9.93 6.44 2.77
N LEU A 70 -10.30 6.08 1.53
CA LEU A 70 -9.40 5.73 0.44
C LEU A 70 -9.26 6.87 -0.60
N THR A 71 -9.69 8.08 -0.29
CA THR A 71 -9.62 9.22 -1.22
C THR A 71 -8.16 9.65 -1.42
N THR A 72 -7.52 9.03 -2.39
CA THR A 72 -6.19 9.37 -2.88
C THR A 72 -6.23 9.47 -4.39
N ASP A 73 -5.39 10.33 -4.96
CA ASP A 73 -5.32 10.50 -6.43
C ASP A 73 -4.69 9.28 -7.12
N LEU A 74 -3.93 8.49 -6.37
CA LEU A 74 -3.22 7.32 -6.85
C LEU A 74 -3.66 6.05 -6.09
N PRO A 75 -3.73 4.89 -6.76
CA PRO A 75 -4.11 3.64 -6.11
C PRO A 75 -3.13 3.26 -4.99
N ILE A 76 -3.67 2.84 -3.86
CA ILE A 76 -2.89 2.42 -2.68
C ILE A 76 -3.20 0.97 -2.31
N SER A 77 -2.21 0.27 -1.79
CA SER A 77 -2.43 -0.97 -1.03
C SER A 77 -2.63 -0.66 0.44
N VAL A 78 -3.55 -1.36 1.07
CA VAL A 78 -3.87 -1.20 2.50
C VAL A 78 -3.37 -2.42 3.26
N HIS A 79 -2.56 -2.18 4.27
CA HIS A 79 -1.96 -3.21 5.11
C HIS A 79 -2.60 -3.21 6.48
N PHE A 80 -2.90 -4.40 6.97
CA PHE A 80 -3.42 -4.66 8.30
C PHE A 80 -2.43 -5.48 9.11
N GLU A 81 -2.19 -5.07 10.33
CA GLU A 81 -1.55 -5.86 11.36
C GLU A 81 -2.48 -5.96 12.55
N ILE A 82 -2.78 -7.18 12.97
CA ILE A 82 -3.81 -7.47 13.97
C ILE A 82 -3.22 -8.41 15.01
N LYS A 83 -3.49 -8.11 16.28
CA LYS A 83 -3.20 -8.98 17.42
C LYS A 83 -4.47 -9.26 18.19
N ALA A 84 -4.80 -10.53 18.32
CA ALA A 84 -5.93 -10.99 19.11
C ALA A 84 -5.58 -12.33 19.78
N ASN A 85 -6.08 -12.56 20.97
CA ASN A 85 -5.82 -13.79 21.74
C ASN A 85 -6.95 -14.83 21.59
N PHE A 86 -7.77 -14.69 20.55
CA PHE A 86 -8.92 -15.54 20.25
C PHE A 86 -9.02 -15.76 18.74
N PRO A 87 -9.62 -16.86 18.26
CA PRO A 87 -9.92 -17.04 16.86
C PRO A 87 -11.03 -16.07 16.43
N TYR A 88 -10.91 -15.49 15.25
CA TYR A 88 -11.86 -14.52 14.70
C TYR A 88 -11.97 -14.64 13.18
N ARG A 89 -13.05 -14.06 12.65
CA ARG A 89 -13.19 -13.87 11.20
C ARG A 89 -12.96 -12.39 10.88
N PHE A 90 -11.88 -12.08 10.14
CA PHE A 90 -11.65 -10.76 9.60
C PHE A 90 -12.50 -10.59 8.35
N VAL A 91 -13.25 -9.49 8.27
CA VAL A 91 -14.13 -9.17 7.15
C VAL A 91 -13.89 -7.76 6.66
N TYR A 92 -14.06 -7.55 5.34
CA TYR A 92 -13.99 -6.21 4.77
C TYR A 92 -14.91 -6.06 3.56
N LYS A 93 -15.26 -4.81 3.28
CA LYS A 93 -16.04 -4.40 2.11
C LYS A 93 -15.68 -2.98 1.68
N PHE A 94 -15.97 -2.68 0.43
CA PHE A 94 -15.77 -1.34 -0.11
C PHE A 94 -17.07 -0.57 -0.16
N ASP A 95 -16.98 0.74 0.07
CA ASP A 95 -18.06 1.72 -0.03
C ASP A 95 -19.33 1.30 0.75
N LYS A 96 -20.49 1.52 0.17
CA LYS A 96 -21.78 1.24 0.80
C LYS A 96 -22.35 -0.15 0.45
N GLN A 97 -21.53 -1.12 0.13
CA GLN A 97 -22.01 -2.49 -0.08
C GLN A 97 -22.82 -2.96 1.14
N SER A 98 -23.96 -3.61 0.90
CA SER A 98 -24.85 -4.04 1.97
C SER A 98 -24.27 -5.17 2.82
N THR A 99 -23.43 -6.03 2.22
CA THR A 99 -22.85 -7.20 2.86
C THR A 99 -21.33 -7.19 2.81
N PHE A 100 -20.69 -7.87 3.75
CA PHE A 100 -19.28 -8.18 3.68
C PHE A 100 -19.07 -9.32 2.69
N THR A 101 -18.37 -9.04 1.60
CA THR A 101 -18.12 -10.01 0.53
C THR A 101 -16.79 -10.73 0.70
N ASN A 102 -15.92 -10.19 1.53
CA ASN A 102 -14.57 -10.73 1.77
C ASN A 102 -14.43 -11.11 3.25
N SER A 103 -14.00 -12.34 3.48
CA SER A 103 -13.77 -12.84 4.84
C SER A 103 -12.57 -13.77 4.89
N ILE A 104 -11.86 -13.74 6.02
CA ILE A 104 -10.67 -14.56 6.29
C ILE A 104 -10.77 -15.11 7.71
N GLU A 105 -10.74 -16.43 7.84
CA GLU A 105 -10.66 -17.08 9.15
C GLU A 105 -9.23 -16.98 9.69
N VAL A 106 -9.10 -16.50 10.92
CA VAL A 106 -7.80 -16.27 11.57
C VAL A 106 -7.75 -17.02 12.89
N ASN A 107 -6.82 -17.98 12.98
CA ASN A 107 -6.60 -18.83 14.15
C ASN A 107 -5.24 -18.56 14.83
N GLN A 108 -4.62 -17.43 14.53
CA GLN A 108 -3.31 -17.04 15.06
C GLN A 108 -3.38 -15.71 15.80
N SER A 109 -2.56 -15.56 16.84
CA SER A 109 -2.55 -14.35 17.68
C SER A 109 -1.99 -13.11 17.00
N TYR A 110 -1.26 -13.26 15.93
CA TYR A 110 -0.74 -12.15 15.10
C TYR A 110 -0.99 -12.44 13.63
N PHE A 111 -1.67 -11.55 12.97
CA PHE A 111 -2.07 -11.68 11.58
C PHE A 111 -1.69 -10.45 10.76
N ARG A 112 -1.20 -10.70 9.56
CA ARG A 112 -0.94 -9.66 8.56
C ARG A 112 -1.74 -9.94 7.31
N PHE A 113 -2.37 -8.90 6.80
CA PHE A 113 -3.14 -8.97 5.58
C PHE A 113 -2.91 -7.70 4.74
N MET A 114 -2.98 -7.84 3.43
CA MET A 114 -2.85 -6.73 2.49
C MET A 114 -3.98 -6.79 1.47
N ILE A 115 -4.66 -5.68 1.30
CA ILE A 115 -5.55 -5.41 0.17
C ILE A 115 -4.71 -4.74 -0.90
N ASP A 116 -4.62 -5.36 -2.06
CA ASP A 116 -3.83 -4.89 -3.20
C ASP A 116 -4.37 -3.56 -3.76
N ASN A 117 -3.49 -2.74 -4.31
CA ASN A 117 -3.85 -1.46 -4.92
C ASN A 117 -4.87 -1.59 -6.05
N GLN A 118 -4.91 -2.70 -6.77
CA GLN A 118 -5.92 -2.93 -7.80
C GLN A 118 -7.33 -3.13 -7.23
N GLN A 119 -7.42 -3.70 -6.04
CA GLN A 119 -8.70 -3.87 -5.34
C GLN A 119 -9.25 -2.56 -4.78
N THR A 120 -8.39 -1.57 -4.56
CA THR A 120 -8.79 -0.26 -4.01
C THR A 120 -9.17 0.77 -5.08
N ILE A 121 -8.83 0.51 -6.35
CA ILE A 121 -9.13 1.42 -7.47
C ILE A 121 -10.63 1.71 -7.55
N GLY A 122 -10.98 2.99 -7.62
CA GLY A 122 -12.35 3.46 -7.78
C GLY A 122 -13.20 3.43 -6.51
N HIS A 123 -12.67 2.93 -5.41
CA HIS A 123 -13.34 2.91 -4.11
C HIS A 123 -12.94 4.12 -3.25
N ARG A 124 -13.90 4.63 -2.47
CA ARG A 124 -13.71 5.80 -1.60
C ARG A 124 -13.56 5.43 -0.14
N THR A 125 -14.14 4.30 0.25
CA THR A 125 -14.20 3.87 1.65
C THR A 125 -13.95 2.37 1.74
N LEU A 126 -13.15 1.97 2.71
CA LEU A 126 -12.96 0.60 3.11
C LEU A 126 -13.52 0.43 4.52
N ILE A 127 -14.50 -0.45 4.68
CA ILE A 127 -15.04 -0.85 5.98
C ILE A 127 -14.48 -2.23 6.29
N PHE A 128 -13.87 -2.38 7.44
CA PHE A 128 -13.28 -3.63 7.90
C PHE A 128 -13.61 -3.90 9.36
N GLY A 129 -13.48 -5.13 9.78
CA GLY A 129 -13.75 -5.50 11.17
C GLY A 129 -13.67 -6.99 11.43
N PHE A 130 -14.26 -7.40 12.54
CA PHE A 130 -14.19 -8.76 13.06
C PHE A 130 -15.58 -9.28 13.37
N GLU A 131 -15.89 -10.44 12.82
CA GLU A 131 -17.06 -11.19 13.22
C GLU A 131 -16.70 -12.11 14.40
N GLY A 132 -17.40 -11.99 15.50
CA GLY A 132 -17.20 -12.74 16.72
C GLY A 132 -17.76 -12.00 17.94
N GLU A 133 -17.44 -12.51 19.11
CA GLU A 133 -17.79 -11.86 20.38
C GLU A 133 -17.01 -10.55 20.56
N ASN A 134 -17.59 -9.59 21.29
CA ASN A 134 -16.96 -8.30 21.63
C ASN A 134 -15.76 -8.53 22.57
N GLN A 135 -14.61 -8.81 21.98
CA GLN A 135 -13.34 -8.97 22.68
C GLN A 135 -12.37 -7.88 22.29
N GLU A 136 -11.49 -7.52 23.20
CA GLU A 136 -10.44 -6.55 22.92
C GLU A 136 -9.37 -7.15 22.00
N TYR A 137 -8.98 -6.35 21.00
CA TYR A 137 -7.89 -6.67 20.09
C TYR A 137 -7.09 -5.41 19.76
N GLU A 138 -5.87 -5.59 19.29
CA GLU A 138 -5.04 -4.51 18.77
C GLU A 138 -4.96 -4.59 17.26
N TYR A 139 -5.08 -3.45 16.60
CA TYR A 139 -4.85 -3.37 15.17
C TYR A 139 -4.03 -2.14 14.77
N ARG A 140 -3.41 -2.24 13.62
CA ARG A 140 -2.75 -1.13 12.93
C ARG A 140 -3.05 -1.22 11.45
N VAL A 141 -3.34 -0.06 10.84
CA VAL A 141 -3.55 0.07 9.42
C VAL A 141 -2.55 1.09 8.86
N TYR A 142 -1.96 0.77 7.72
CA TYR A 142 -1.11 1.69 6.97
C TYR A 142 -1.25 1.43 5.47
N SER A 143 -0.90 2.43 4.67
CA SER A 143 -0.95 2.33 3.21
C SER A 143 0.45 2.36 2.60
N SER A 144 0.55 1.80 1.40
CA SER A 144 1.73 1.91 0.55
C SER A 144 1.31 1.96 -0.91
N GLY A 145 2.19 2.47 -1.77
CA GLY A 145 1.97 2.50 -3.20
C GLY A 145 3.30 2.44 -3.94
N CYS A 146 3.24 2.01 -5.19
CA CYS A 146 4.37 1.96 -6.11
C CYS A 146 4.01 2.80 -7.32
N TYR A 147 4.82 3.82 -7.59
CA TYR A 147 4.54 4.82 -8.61
C TYR A 147 5.81 5.15 -9.37
N TYR A 148 5.65 5.55 -10.62
CA TYR A 148 6.71 6.13 -11.43
C TYR A 148 6.27 7.48 -11.99
N LEU A 149 7.24 8.33 -12.29
CA LEU A 149 7.01 9.62 -12.92
C LEU A 149 7.12 9.44 -14.44
N ASN A 150 6.04 9.72 -15.17
CA ASN A 150 6.07 9.64 -16.63
C ASN A 150 6.75 10.86 -17.27
N LYS A 151 6.86 10.88 -18.59
CA LYS A 151 7.49 11.97 -19.34
C LYS A 151 6.76 13.32 -19.22
N GLU A 152 5.49 13.29 -18.91
CA GLU A 152 4.63 14.44 -18.68
C GLU A 152 4.70 14.95 -17.22
N ASN A 153 5.60 14.41 -16.40
CA ASN A 153 5.72 14.70 -14.97
C ASN A 153 4.47 14.32 -14.15
N GLU A 154 3.75 13.28 -14.55
CA GLU A 154 2.62 12.75 -13.80
C GLU A 154 3.01 11.44 -13.10
N TRP A 155 2.55 11.27 -11.87
CA TRP A 155 2.70 10.00 -11.15
C TRP A 155 1.71 8.96 -11.67
N LYS A 156 2.21 7.79 -12.01
CA LYS A 156 1.45 6.64 -12.53
C LYS A 156 1.78 5.39 -11.71
N SER A 157 0.86 4.43 -11.73
CA SER A 157 1.03 3.14 -11.06
C SER A 157 0.79 1.92 -11.97
N ASP A 158 0.43 2.17 -13.24
CA ASP A 158 0.21 1.11 -14.22
C ASP A 158 1.48 0.28 -14.42
N GLY A 159 1.33 -1.04 -14.43
CA GLY A 159 2.46 -1.97 -14.47
C GLY A 159 3.22 -2.14 -13.15
N LEU A 160 2.90 -1.36 -12.10
CA LEU A 160 3.54 -1.48 -10.78
C LEU A 160 2.58 -2.02 -9.72
N ARG A 161 3.09 -2.95 -8.92
CA ARG A 161 2.36 -3.51 -7.78
C ARG A 161 3.16 -3.45 -6.50
N VAL A 162 2.43 -3.39 -5.40
CA VAL A 162 2.99 -3.53 -4.05
C VAL A 162 3.09 -5.01 -3.71
N GLY A 163 4.28 -5.44 -3.32
CA GLY A 163 4.56 -6.84 -3.00
C GLY A 163 4.49 -7.16 -1.51
N ARG A 164 4.46 -8.45 -1.23
CA ARG A 164 4.30 -9.01 0.13
C ARG A 164 5.48 -8.74 1.08
N LYS A 165 6.66 -8.35 0.56
CA LYS A 165 7.82 -7.97 1.38
C LYS A 165 7.70 -6.55 1.96
N THR A 166 6.61 -5.83 1.64
CA THR A 166 6.30 -4.52 2.21
C THR A 166 6.06 -4.62 3.71
N ASN A 167 6.65 -3.68 4.44
CA ASN A 167 6.51 -3.56 5.89
C ASN A 167 6.67 -2.10 6.33
N LEU A 168 6.82 -1.86 7.62
CA LEU A 168 6.94 -0.51 8.18
C LEU A 168 8.26 0.20 7.84
N SER A 169 9.28 -0.53 7.38
CA SER A 169 10.60 0.03 7.05
C SER A 169 10.84 0.16 5.55
N GLN A 170 10.08 -0.54 4.72
CA GLN A 170 10.27 -0.55 3.27
C GLN A 170 8.99 -0.84 2.51
N THR A 171 8.90 -0.34 1.28
CA THR A 171 7.89 -0.73 0.30
C THR A 171 8.53 -1.63 -0.74
N HIS A 172 7.95 -2.80 -0.95
CA HIS A 172 8.31 -3.72 -2.01
C HIS A 172 7.48 -3.39 -3.25
N CYS A 173 8.13 -3.03 -4.33
CA CYS A 173 7.49 -2.76 -5.62
C CYS A 173 7.98 -3.77 -6.65
N TYR A 174 7.11 -4.21 -7.55
CA TYR A 174 7.48 -5.04 -8.67
C TYR A 174 6.68 -4.67 -9.92
N LEU A 175 7.32 -4.87 -11.07
CA LEU A 175 6.70 -4.74 -12.39
C LEU A 175 5.90 -6.00 -12.74
N THR A 176 4.75 -5.81 -13.38
CA THR A 176 3.86 -6.91 -13.84
C THR A 176 3.64 -6.88 -15.34
#